data_9984ff7fd5c24f9c6306cb87801413d0
#
_entry.id   9984ff7fd5c24f9c6306cb87801413d0
#
_cell.length_a   1.000
_cell.length_b   1.000
_cell.length_c   1.000
_cell.angle_alpha   90.00
_cell.angle_beta   90.00
_cell.angle_gamma   90.00
#
_symmetry.space_group_name_H-M   'P 1'
#
loop_
_entity.id
_entity.type
_entity.pdbx_description
1 polymer ?
#
loop_
_entity_poly.entity_id
_entity_poly.type
_entity_poly.pdbx_seq_one_letter_code
_entity_poly.pdbx_strand_id
1 'polypeptide(L)'
;HWYGNIPGGIKPARILLQEPKQTDFRKAVFERDVPADAFYYAFKMGERKSEEYYMADMLSDELGKEKSSVLYLKLKKELQLVTDINAYILGSLDQGLFIISGKMMNGKSMDELDSALWEVLDVFKLNPITDQELKRLKLKIRTSKEFQEQGLLNRTMNLAYYELLGDANGINEEHEIYNAIEVEHLQELSKHLFVKENCSLLQIKATQSHE
;
A
#
# COMPACT_ATOMS: atom_id res chain seq x y z
N HIS A 1 3.00 32.41 -19.68
CA HIS A 1 2.15 33.60 -19.85
C HIS A 1 1.37 33.94 -18.58
N TRP A 2 0.74 32.97 -17.91
CA TRP A 2 -0.08 33.24 -16.73
C TRP A 2 0.69 33.40 -15.43
N TYR A 3 1.80 32.68 -15.25
CA TYR A 3 2.57 32.62 -14.00
C TYR A 3 4.00 33.17 -14.11
N GLY A 4 4.51 33.38 -15.34
CA GLY A 4 5.90 33.76 -15.55
C GLY A 4 6.29 35.16 -15.01
N ASN A 5 5.30 36.04 -14.77
CA ASN A 5 5.55 37.38 -14.24
C ASN A 5 5.47 37.46 -12.70
N ILE A 6 5.21 36.31 -12.02
CA ILE A 6 5.21 36.28 -10.56
C ILE A 6 6.64 36.23 -10.05
N PRO A 7 7.12 37.29 -9.33
CA PRO A 7 8.47 37.31 -8.82
C PRO A 7 8.67 36.17 -7.80
N GLY A 8 9.81 35.49 -7.88
CA GLY A 8 10.20 34.49 -6.90
C GLY A 8 10.37 35.12 -5.51
N GLY A 9 9.78 34.51 -4.49
CA GLY A 9 9.93 34.90 -3.09
C GLY A 9 11.06 34.13 -2.40
N ILE A 10 11.40 34.54 -1.19
CA ILE A 10 12.32 33.80 -0.32
C ILE A 10 11.67 32.44 0.02
N LYS A 11 12.32 31.35 -0.34
CA LYS A 11 11.84 30.00 -0.04
C LYS A 11 11.87 29.78 1.48
N PRO A 12 10.72 29.55 2.14
CA PRO A 12 10.71 29.33 3.58
C PRO A 12 11.48 28.05 3.92
N ALA A 13 12.28 28.10 5.00
CA ALA A 13 12.91 26.90 5.53
C ALA A 13 11.84 25.95 6.05
N ARG A 14 11.79 24.75 5.50
CA ARG A 14 10.90 23.68 5.99
C ARG A 14 11.70 22.82 6.98
N ILE A 15 11.25 22.78 8.22
CA ILE A 15 11.73 21.82 9.20
C ILE A 15 10.90 20.54 8.96
N LEU A 16 11.53 19.53 8.38
CA LEU A 16 10.93 18.22 8.24
C LEU A 16 11.13 17.47 9.56
N LEU A 17 10.05 17.28 10.29
CA LEU A 17 10.06 16.45 11.50
C LEU A 17 10.10 14.98 11.04
N GLN A 18 11.15 14.27 11.44
CA GLN A 18 11.20 12.82 11.21
C GLN A 18 10.28 12.11 12.19
N GLU A 19 9.41 11.28 11.65
CA GLU A 19 8.55 10.46 12.50
C GLU A 19 9.37 9.36 13.18
N PRO A 20 9.25 9.19 14.53
CA PRO A 20 10.00 8.17 15.24
C PRO A 20 9.60 6.76 14.78
N LYS A 21 10.56 5.83 14.85
CA LYS A 21 10.30 4.41 14.56
C LYS A 21 9.22 3.90 15.53
N GLN A 22 8.23 3.22 14.99
CA GLN A 22 7.23 2.53 15.80
C GLN A 22 7.85 1.27 16.43
N THR A 23 7.61 1.05 17.71
CA THR A 23 8.17 -0.09 18.48
C THR A 23 7.11 -1.04 18.99
N ASP A 24 5.83 -0.61 18.96
CA ASP A 24 4.73 -1.36 19.54
C ASP A 24 3.49 -1.33 18.64
N PHE A 25 2.72 -2.42 18.71
CA PHE A 25 1.41 -2.49 18.08
C PHE A 25 0.47 -1.42 18.65
N ARG A 26 -0.18 -0.69 17.77
CA ARG A 26 -1.16 0.33 18.15
C ARG A 26 -2.54 -0.09 17.69
N LYS A 27 -3.54 0.09 18.55
CA LYS A 27 -4.94 -0.21 18.22
C LYS A 27 -5.83 0.94 18.66
N ALA A 28 -6.72 1.37 17.76
CA ALA A 28 -7.79 2.31 18.03
C ALA A 28 -9.13 1.73 17.55
N VAL A 29 -10.17 1.96 18.34
CA VAL A 29 -11.54 1.54 18.01
C VAL A 29 -12.45 2.76 18.07
N PHE A 30 -13.22 2.99 17.02
CA PHE A 30 -14.20 4.06 16.94
C PHE A 30 -15.57 3.50 16.57
N GLU A 31 -16.61 4.00 17.22
CA GLU A 31 -17.99 3.72 16.85
C GLU A 31 -18.51 4.80 15.90
N ARG A 32 -19.13 4.41 14.81
CA ARG A 32 -19.66 5.32 13.79
C ARG A 32 -20.95 4.75 13.22
N ASP A 33 -21.80 5.65 12.73
CA ASP A 33 -22.99 5.30 11.96
C ASP A 33 -22.57 4.93 10.53
N VAL A 34 -22.22 3.67 10.34
CA VAL A 34 -21.77 3.06 9.08
C VAL A 34 -22.46 1.72 8.85
N PRO A 35 -22.64 1.29 7.59
CA PRO A 35 -23.41 0.08 7.26
C PRO A 35 -22.77 -1.23 7.71
N ALA A 36 -21.48 -1.27 7.95
CA ALA A 36 -20.73 -2.46 8.37
C ALA A 36 -19.44 -2.07 9.11
N ASP A 37 -18.98 -2.96 9.96
CA ASP A 37 -17.68 -2.84 10.60
C ASP A 37 -16.58 -2.79 9.54
N ALA A 38 -15.61 -1.88 9.73
CA ALA A 38 -14.47 -1.70 8.85
C ALA A 38 -13.15 -1.74 9.63
N PHE A 39 -12.09 -2.08 8.92
CA PHE A 39 -10.76 -2.17 9.52
C PHE A 39 -9.69 -1.62 8.58
N TYR A 40 -8.60 -1.11 9.19
CA TYR A 40 -7.41 -0.62 8.52
C TYR A 40 -6.18 -1.08 9.31
N TYR A 41 -5.40 -1.99 8.75
CA TYR A 41 -4.06 -2.33 9.23
C TYR A 41 -3.07 -1.49 8.44
N ALA A 42 -2.35 -0.62 9.11
CA ALA A 42 -1.37 0.27 8.50
C ALA A 42 0.03 -0.10 9.00
N PHE A 43 0.94 -0.35 8.08
CA PHE A 43 2.35 -0.63 8.33
C PHE A 43 3.18 0.51 7.77
N LYS A 44 4.14 1.02 8.54
CA LYS A 44 5.08 2.01 8.04
C LYS A 44 6.01 1.38 7.02
N MET A 45 6.22 2.08 5.92
CA MET A 45 7.10 1.67 4.83
C MET A 45 8.03 2.81 4.41
N GLY A 46 8.99 2.51 3.55
CA GLY A 46 9.94 3.46 3.01
C GLY A 46 9.29 4.65 2.27
N GLU A 47 10.10 5.69 2.09
CA GLU A 47 9.73 6.89 1.33
C GLU A 47 9.63 6.62 -0.17
N ARG A 48 8.98 7.54 -0.92
CA ARG A 48 8.72 7.41 -2.37
C ARG A 48 9.97 7.13 -3.21
N LYS A 49 11.13 7.59 -2.78
CA LYS A 49 12.40 7.41 -3.52
C LYS A 49 13.17 6.15 -3.14
N SER A 50 12.72 5.40 -2.14
CA SER A 50 13.39 4.17 -1.70
C SER A 50 13.01 2.98 -2.58
N GLU A 51 13.90 2.00 -2.68
CA GLU A 51 13.59 0.70 -3.31
C GLU A 51 12.43 0.00 -2.59
N GLU A 52 12.34 0.18 -1.28
CA GLU A 52 11.27 -0.35 -0.45
C GLU A 52 9.88 0.06 -0.94
N TYR A 53 9.71 1.30 -1.42
CA TYR A 53 8.45 1.77 -1.99
C TYR A 53 7.99 0.90 -3.16
N TYR A 54 8.88 0.61 -4.10
CA TYR A 54 8.57 -0.18 -5.29
C TYR A 54 8.29 -1.64 -4.95
N MET A 55 9.04 -2.19 -4.00
CA MET A 55 8.79 -3.53 -3.48
C MET A 55 7.44 -3.62 -2.75
N ALA A 56 7.10 -2.63 -1.93
CA ALA A 56 5.83 -2.56 -1.22
C ALA A 56 4.64 -2.41 -2.19
N ASP A 57 4.79 -1.65 -3.29
CA ASP A 57 3.78 -1.55 -4.33
C ASP A 57 3.49 -2.92 -4.96
N MET A 58 4.55 -3.67 -5.31
CA MET A 58 4.41 -5.04 -5.82
C MET A 58 3.75 -5.98 -4.83
N LEU A 59 4.14 -5.92 -3.54
CA LEU A 59 3.51 -6.72 -2.49
C LEU A 59 2.03 -6.37 -2.31
N SER A 60 1.65 -5.11 -2.47
CA SER A 60 0.25 -4.69 -2.36
C SER A 60 -0.61 -5.28 -3.48
N ASP A 61 -0.06 -5.35 -4.69
CA ASP A 61 -0.72 -5.94 -5.84
C ASP A 61 -0.98 -7.44 -5.64
N GLU A 62 0.00 -8.19 -5.11
CA GLU A 62 -0.13 -9.62 -4.88
C GLU A 62 -1.05 -9.93 -3.69
N LEU A 63 -0.97 -9.14 -2.62
CA LEU A 63 -1.77 -9.37 -1.42
C LEU A 63 -3.24 -9.00 -1.57
N GLY A 64 -3.58 -7.88 -2.23
CA GLY A 64 -4.95 -7.39 -2.07
C GLY A 64 -5.61 -6.68 -3.24
N LYS A 65 -4.96 -6.45 -4.37
CA LYS A 65 -5.52 -5.60 -5.43
C LYS A 65 -6.53 -6.30 -6.35
N GLU A 66 -6.44 -7.62 -6.50
CA GLU A 66 -7.26 -8.37 -7.44
C GLU A 66 -8.05 -9.50 -6.78
N LYS A 67 -9.03 -10.05 -7.54
CA LYS A 67 -9.81 -11.21 -7.09
C LYS A 67 -9.00 -12.51 -6.98
N SER A 68 -7.81 -12.53 -7.57
CA SER A 68 -6.83 -13.63 -7.46
C SER A 68 -5.81 -13.42 -6.32
N SER A 69 -5.87 -12.30 -5.62
CA SER A 69 -4.92 -11.96 -4.56
C SER A 69 -5.08 -12.85 -3.32
N VAL A 70 -3.98 -13.00 -2.59
CA VAL A 70 -3.89 -13.91 -1.44
C VAL A 70 -4.96 -13.63 -0.37
N LEU A 71 -5.11 -12.37 0.03
CA LEU A 71 -6.08 -11.96 1.04
C LEU A 71 -7.53 -12.16 0.55
N TYR A 72 -7.80 -11.85 -0.72
CA TYR A 72 -9.13 -12.03 -1.29
C TYR A 72 -9.54 -13.50 -1.30
N LEU A 73 -8.66 -14.39 -1.76
CA LEU A 73 -8.95 -15.81 -1.82
C LEU A 73 -9.15 -16.40 -0.42
N LYS A 74 -8.26 -16.08 0.53
CA LYS A 74 -8.31 -16.66 1.86
C LYS A 74 -9.43 -16.05 2.72
N LEU A 75 -9.43 -14.73 2.90
CA LEU A 75 -10.33 -14.09 3.88
C LEU A 75 -11.75 -13.88 3.35
N LYS A 76 -11.90 -13.62 2.04
CA LYS A 76 -13.23 -13.39 1.45
C LYS A 76 -13.86 -14.66 0.87
N LYS A 77 -13.11 -15.47 0.11
CA LYS A 77 -13.68 -16.65 -0.58
C LYS A 77 -13.73 -17.87 0.30
N GLU A 78 -12.63 -18.21 0.98
CA GLU A 78 -12.53 -19.42 1.78
C GLU A 78 -13.19 -19.25 3.17
N LEU A 79 -12.71 -18.28 3.95
CA LEU A 79 -13.15 -18.07 5.34
C LEU A 79 -14.41 -17.20 5.46
N GLN A 80 -14.78 -16.47 4.42
CA GLN A 80 -15.96 -15.59 4.40
C GLN A 80 -16.03 -14.64 5.59
N LEU A 81 -14.90 -14.08 6.00
CA LEU A 81 -14.79 -13.15 7.12
C LEU A 81 -15.09 -11.71 6.71
N VAL A 82 -14.89 -11.39 5.44
CA VAL A 82 -14.99 -10.03 4.91
C VAL A 82 -15.86 -9.96 3.66
N THR A 83 -16.58 -8.86 3.50
CA THR A 83 -17.32 -8.54 2.27
C THR A 83 -16.43 -7.86 1.23
N ASP A 84 -15.42 -7.14 1.70
CA ASP A 84 -14.45 -6.45 0.87
C ASP A 84 -13.08 -6.45 1.56
N ILE A 85 -12.01 -6.58 0.77
CA ILE A 85 -10.63 -6.50 1.24
C ILE A 85 -9.73 -5.97 0.13
N ASN A 86 -8.83 -5.08 0.52
CA ASN A 86 -7.87 -4.44 -0.35
C ASN A 86 -6.51 -4.32 0.36
N ALA A 87 -5.44 -4.36 -0.43
CA ALA A 87 -4.11 -3.92 -0.01
C ALA A 87 -3.60 -2.87 -0.99
N TYR A 88 -3.03 -1.80 -0.47
CA TYR A 88 -2.48 -0.69 -1.27
C TYR A 88 -1.44 0.10 -0.45
N ILE A 89 -0.66 0.90 -1.16
CA ILE A 89 0.29 1.80 -0.52
C ILE A 89 -0.18 3.26 -0.58
N LEU A 90 0.09 4.00 0.48
CA LEU A 90 0.03 5.46 0.50
C LEU A 90 1.47 5.97 0.53
N GLY A 91 1.99 6.26 -0.66
CA GLY A 91 3.32 6.81 -0.82
C GLY A 91 3.39 8.27 -0.37
N SER A 92 4.47 8.63 0.30
CA SER A 92 4.77 10.01 0.70
C SER A 92 6.20 10.35 0.31
N LEU A 93 6.53 11.66 0.26
CA LEU A 93 7.92 12.11 0.13
C LEU A 93 8.78 11.66 1.32
N ASP A 94 8.15 11.54 2.48
CA ASP A 94 8.69 10.89 3.69
C ASP A 94 8.24 9.43 3.76
N GLN A 95 8.24 8.84 4.96
CA GLN A 95 7.74 7.48 5.18
C GLN A 95 6.28 7.35 4.72
N GLY A 96 6.02 6.31 3.94
CA GLY A 96 4.69 5.94 3.48
C GLY A 96 4.01 4.92 4.40
N LEU A 97 2.82 4.49 3.99
CA LEU A 97 2.06 3.44 4.66
C LEU A 97 1.67 2.35 3.66
N PHE A 98 1.88 1.11 4.06
CA PHE A 98 1.23 -0.04 3.45
C PHE A 98 -0.07 -0.31 4.21
N ILE A 99 -1.19 -0.35 3.50
CA ILE A 99 -2.51 -0.47 4.14
C ILE A 99 -3.21 -1.74 3.65
N ILE A 100 -3.72 -2.52 4.61
CA ILE A 100 -4.70 -3.57 4.36
C ILE A 100 -6.02 -3.09 4.97
N SER A 101 -7.05 -2.96 4.16
CA SER A 101 -8.35 -2.46 4.60
C SER A 101 -9.49 -3.30 4.07
N GLY A 102 -10.61 -3.28 4.77
CA GLY A 102 -11.79 -4.01 4.34
C GLY A 102 -13.01 -3.78 5.21
N LYS A 103 -14.08 -4.50 4.86
CA LYS A 103 -15.33 -4.50 5.60
C LYS A 103 -15.65 -5.91 6.06
N MET A 104 -16.14 -6.01 7.28
CA MET A 104 -16.52 -7.30 7.86
C MET A 104 -17.77 -7.89 7.20
N MET A 105 -17.81 -9.21 7.16
CA MET A 105 -19.06 -9.94 6.90
C MET A 105 -19.94 -9.87 8.13
N ASN A 106 -21.23 -9.66 7.92
CA ASN A 106 -22.19 -9.63 9.04
C ASN A 106 -22.13 -10.91 9.88
N GLY A 107 -22.12 -10.75 11.21
CA GLY A 107 -22.04 -11.86 12.17
C GLY A 107 -20.64 -12.44 12.38
N LYS A 108 -19.59 -11.86 11.78
CA LYS A 108 -18.20 -12.25 12.00
C LYS A 108 -17.50 -11.33 13.00
N SER A 109 -16.53 -11.87 13.73
CA SER A 109 -15.79 -11.10 14.73
C SER A 109 -14.47 -10.56 14.21
N MET A 110 -14.07 -9.40 14.75
CA MET A 110 -12.76 -8.82 14.44
C MET A 110 -11.59 -9.67 14.96
N ASP A 111 -11.80 -10.44 16.02
CA ASP A 111 -10.75 -11.31 16.57
C ASP A 111 -10.49 -12.51 15.67
N GLU A 112 -11.56 -13.07 15.04
CA GLU A 112 -11.40 -14.10 14.00
C GLU A 112 -10.65 -13.56 12.79
N LEU A 113 -10.98 -12.34 12.34
CA LEU A 113 -10.27 -11.69 11.24
C LEU A 113 -8.81 -11.43 11.60
N ASP A 114 -8.54 -10.87 12.77
CA ASP A 114 -7.18 -10.56 13.21
C ASP A 114 -6.31 -11.82 13.21
N SER A 115 -6.80 -12.90 13.79
CA SER A 115 -6.09 -14.18 13.82
C SER A 115 -5.83 -14.73 12.42
N ALA A 116 -6.84 -14.74 11.56
CA ALA A 116 -6.73 -15.23 10.20
C ALA A 116 -5.83 -14.34 9.32
N LEU A 117 -5.88 -13.02 9.49
CA LEU A 117 -5.03 -12.09 8.74
C LEU A 117 -3.55 -12.31 9.07
N TRP A 118 -3.23 -12.39 10.37
CA TRP A 118 -1.84 -12.63 10.79
C TRP A 118 -1.33 -14.00 10.34
N GLU A 119 -2.17 -15.04 10.37
CA GLU A 119 -1.82 -16.36 9.82
C GLU A 119 -1.49 -16.27 8.32
N VAL A 120 -2.32 -15.56 7.54
CA VAL A 120 -2.07 -15.36 6.11
C VAL A 120 -0.76 -14.60 5.88
N LEU A 121 -0.50 -13.54 6.63
CA LEU A 121 0.74 -12.78 6.50
C LEU A 121 1.96 -13.60 6.91
N ASP A 122 1.86 -14.44 7.96
CA ASP A 122 2.94 -15.32 8.38
C ASP A 122 3.26 -16.39 7.33
N VAL A 123 2.23 -17.01 6.74
CA VAL A 123 2.41 -17.94 5.62
C VAL A 123 3.01 -17.24 4.40
N PHE A 124 2.56 -16.02 4.08
CA PHE A 124 3.08 -15.25 2.97
C PHE A 124 4.56 -14.89 3.12
N LYS A 125 5.02 -14.57 4.32
CA LYS A 125 6.45 -14.35 4.63
C LYS A 125 7.33 -15.59 4.43
N LEU A 126 6.77 -16.77 4.64
CA LEU A 126 7.50 -18.04 4.52
C LEU A 126 7.51 -18.58 3.08
N ASN A 127 6.44 -18.34 2.33
CA ASN A 127 6.29 -18.83 0.98
C ASN A 127 6.57 -17.70 -0.01
N PRO A 128 7.74 -17.71 -0.65
CA PRO A 128 8.08 -16.66 -1.60
C PRO A 128 7.13 -16.69 -2.80
N ILE A 129 6.91 -15.51 -3.35
CA ILE A 129 6.28 -15.35 -4.65
C ILE A 129 7.14 -16.11 -5.67
N THR A 130 6.53 -16.90 -6.53
CA THR A 130 7.25 -17.64 -7.56
C THR A 130 7.79 -16.70 -8.65
N ASP A 131 8.83 -17.13 -9.35
CA ASP A 131 9.36 -16.40 -10.52
C ASP A 131 8.28 -16.09 -11.57
N GLN A 132 7.32 -17.00 -11.74
CA GLN A 132 6.23 -16.82 -12.68
C GLN A 132 5.27 -15.72 -12.22
N GLU A 133 4.95 -15.66 -10.95
CA GLU A 133 4.13 -14.59 -10.36
C GLU A 133 4.86 -13.25 -10.40
N LEU A 134 6.16 -13.21 -10.11
CA LEU A 134 6.96 -12.01 -10.23
C LEU A 134 6.98 -11.48 -11.67
N LYS A 135 7.17 -12.34 -12.68
CA LYS A 135 7.10 -11.96 -14.09
C LYS A 135 5.74 -11.39 -14.46
N ARG A 136 4.66 -11.99 -13.96
CA ARG A 136 3.29 -11.49 -14.16
C ARG A 136 3.09 -10.11 -13.55
N LEU A 137 3.58 -9.88 -12.31
CA LEU A 137 3.51 -8.59 -11.64
C LEU A 137 4.28 -7.50 -12.42
N LYS A 138 5.51 -7.78 -12.82
CA LYS A 138 6.32 -6.85 -13.63
C LYS A 138 5.62 -6.47 -14.93
N LEU A 139 5.09 -7.44 -15.65
CA LEU A 139 4.34 -7.19 -16.89
C LEU A 139 3.09 -6.34 -16.65
N LYS A 140 2.33 -6.63 -15.58
CA LYS A 140 1.14 -5.89 -15.21
C LYS A 140 1.46 -4.42 -14.89
N ILE A 141 2.48 -4.17 -14.06
CA ILE A 141 2.92 -2.82 -13.70
C ILE A 141 3.33 -2.06 -14.96
N ARG A 142 4.17 -2.66 -15.81
CA ARG A 142 4.58 -2.04 -17.06
C ARG A 142 3.39 -1.68 -17.93
N THR A 143 2.48 -2.63 -18.17
CA THR A 143 1.30 -2.42 -19.01
C THR A 143 0.41 -1.31 -18.43
N SER A 144 0.17 -1.30 -17.11
CA SER A 144 -0.63 -0.27 -16.46
C SER A 144 -0.03 1.13 -16.64
N LYS A 145 1.29 1.26 -16.53
CA LYS A 145 2.00 2.52 -16.75
C LYS A 145 1.93 2.97 -18.21
N GLU A 146 2.18 2.09 -19.16
CA GLU A 146 2.06 2.40 -20.58
C GLU A 146 0.66 2.93 -20.94
N PHE A 147 -0.41 2.35 -20.35
CA PHE A 147 -1.77 2.84 -20.53
C PHE A 147 -2.01 4.21 -19.86
N GLN A 148 -1.49 4.42 -18.66
CA GLN A 148 -1.64 5.70 -17.95
C GLN A 148 -0.97 6.85 -18.71
N GLU A 149 0.16 6.60 -19.37
CA GLU A 149 0.91 7.60 -20.14
C GLU A 149 0.27 7.98 -21.49
N GLN A 150 -0.73 7.23 -21.96
CA GLN A 150 -1.47 7.61 -23.18
C GLN A 150 -2.27 8.91 -22.97
N GLY A 151 -2.70 9.19 -21.74
CA GLY A 151 -3.38 10.44 -21.41
C GLY A 151 -2.40 11.61 -21.25
N LEU A 152 -2.52 12.65 -22.08
CA LEU A 152 -1.64 13.82 -22.04
C LEU A 152 -1.61 14.48 -20.65
N LEU A 153 -2.75 14.57 -19.97
CA LEU A 153 -2.84 15.11 -18.62
C LEU A 153 -2.05 14.27 -17.63
N ASN A 154 -2.23 12.95 -17.64
CA ASN A 154 -1.51 12.03 -16.74
C ASN A 154 0.00 12.13 -16.97
N ARG A 155 0.43 12.13 -18.22
CA ARG A 155 1.85 12.28 -18.58
C ARG A 155 2.43 13.60 -18.06
N THR A 156 1.70 14.69 -18.22
CA THR A 156 2.13 16.01 -17.74
C THR A 156 2.23 16.03 -16.21
N MET A 157 1.23 15.48 -15.52
CA MET A 157 1.26 15.40 -14.06
C MET A 157 2.38 14.51 -13.53
N ASN A 158 2.64 13.39 -14.19
CA ASN A 158 3.75 12.50 -13.82
C ASN A 158 5.11 13.19 -14.01
N LEU A 159 5.33 13.87 -15.11
CA LEU A 159 6.55 14.66 -15.33
C LEU A 159 6.75 15.73 -14.27
N ALA A 160 5.70 16.48 -13.94
CA ALA A 160 5.75 17.50 -12.89
C ALA A 160 6.02 16.89 -11.50
N TYR A 161 5.47 15.69 -11.24
CA TYR A 161 5.71 14.97 -10.00
C TYR A 161 7.16 14.47 -9.90
N TYR A 162 7.72 13.92 -10.97
CA TYR A 162 9.13 13.50 -10.98
C TYR A 162 10.08 14.69 -10.88
N GLU A 163 9.75 15.84 -11.48
CA GLU A 163 10.51 17.08 -11.27
C GLU A 163 10.48 17.51 -9.79
N LEU A 164 9.31 17.39 -9.12
CA LEU A 164 9.21 17.64 -7.68
C LEU A 164 10.08 16.67 -6.86
N LEU A 165 10.23 15.42 -7.31
CA LEU A 165 11.12 14.44 -6.71
C LEU A 165 12.61 14.75 -6.96
N GLY A 166 12.92 15.67 -7.85
CA GLY A 166 14.26 16.19 -8.12
C GLY A 166 14.83 15.89 -9.51
N ASP A 167 14.21 15.01 -10.29
CA ASP A 167 14.61 14.72 -11.66
C ASP A 167 13.43 14.19 -12.48
N ALA A 168 12.95 14.99 -13.45
CA ALA A 168 11.88 14.60 -14.36
C ALA A 168 12.22 13.33 -15.18
N ASN A 169 13.52 13.05 -15.42
CA ASN A 169 13.93 11.86 -16.14
C ASN A 169 13.66 10.55 -15.37
N GLY A 170 13.51 10.62 -14.05
CA GLY A 170 13.18 9.45 -13.22
C GLY A 170 11.93 8.68 -13.68
N ILE A 171 11.02 9.34 -14.40
CA ILE A 171 9.86 8.66 -15.01
C ILE A 171 10.29 7.58 -16.02
N ASN A 172 11.40 7.80 -16.74
CA ASN A 172 11.92 6.85 -17.71
C ASN A 172 12.70 5.70 -17.06
N GLU A 173 13.25 5.92 -15.87
CA GLU A 173 14.08 4.98 -15.13
C GLU A 173 13.27 4.04 -14.23
N GLU A 174 12.05 4.44 -13.87
CA GLU A 174 11.22 3.71 -12.92
C GLU A 174 10.97 2.25 -13.31
N HIS A 175 10.87 1.95 -14.61
CA HIS A 175 10.67 0.59 -15.10
C HIS A 175 11.90 -0.29 -14.83
N GLU A 176 13.11 0.27 -14.83
CA GLU A 176 14.35 -0.45 -14.52
C GLU A 176 14.39 -0.85 -13.05
N ILE A 177 13.92 0.03 -12.15
CA ILE A 177 13.81 -0.26 -10.72
C ILE A 177 12.89 -1.47 -10.49
N TYR A 178 11.69 -1.48 -11.07
CA TYR A 178 10.79 -2.64 -10.96
C TYR A 178 11.40 -3.92 -11.57
N ASN A 179 12.12 -3.80 -12.69
CA ASN A 179 12.75 -4.94 -13.33
C ASN A 179 13.90 -5.54 -12.52
N ALA A 180 14.60 -4.75 -11.73
CA ALA A 180 15.69 -5.18 -10.87
C ALA A 180 15.23 -5.91 -9.60
N ILE A 181 13.94 -5.80 -9.22
CA ILE A 181 13.41 -6.47 -8.04
C ILE A 181 13.34 -7.98 -8.27
N GLU A 182 13.87 -8.76 -7.33
CA GLU A 182 13.85 -10.22 -7.33
C GLU A 182 12.93 -10.76 -6.23
N VAL A 183 12.63 -12.05 -6.28
CA VAL A 183 11.73 -12.72 -5.31
C VAL A 183 12.25 -12.57 -3.88
N GLU A 184 13.55 -12.71 -3.70
CA GLU A 184 14.24 -12.62 -2.41
C GLU A 184 14.06 -11.24 -1.78
N HIS A 185 14.12 -10.16 -2.58
CA HIS A 185 13.90 -8.79 -2.11
C HIS A 185 12.48 -8.61 -1.56
N LEU A 186 11.48 -9.13 -2.27
CA LEU A 186 10.07 -9.07 -1.84
C LEU A 186 9.84 -9.90 -0.56
N GLN A 187 10.47 -11.07 -0.48
CA GLN A 187 10.37 -11.92 0.69
C GLN A 187 11.01 -11.27 1.92
N GLU A 188 12.19 -10.68 1.74
CA GLU A 188 12.89 -9.99 2.83
C GLU A 188 12.09 -8.79 3.32
N LEU A 189 11.59 -7.96 2.42
CA LEU A 189 10.72 -6.85 2.81
C LEU A 189 9.49 -7.34 3.55
N SER A 190 8.82 -8.40 3.09
CA SER A 190 7.62 -8.91 3.76
C SER A 190 7.86 -9.30 5.21
N LYS A 191 9.05 -9.86 5.54
CA LYS A 191 9.45 -10.24 6.91
C LYS A 191 9.62 -9.04 7.83
N HIS A 192 10.07 -7.91 7.28
CA HIS A 192 10.29 -6.68 8.06
C HIS A 192 9.03 -5.80 8.11
N LEU A 193 8.26 -5.77 7.04
CA LEU A 193 7.08 -4.91 6.90
C LEU A 193 5.92 -5.45 7.76
N PHE A 194 5.59 -6.74 7.63
CA PHE A 194 4.43 -7.35 8.28
C PHE A 194 4.75 -7.91 9.67
N VAL A 195 5.18 -7.04 10.56
CA VAL A 195 5.41 -7.36 11.98
C VAL A 195 4.49 -6.54 12.87
N LYS A 196 4.12 -7.10 14.03
CA LYS A 196 3.15 -6.43 14.94
C LYS A 196 3.67 -5.08 15.42
N GLU A 197 4.94 -4.97 15.69
CA GLU A 197 5.58 -3.74 16.17
C GLU A 197 5.48 -2.59 15.15
N ASN A 198 5.41 -2.92 13.87
CA ASN A 198 5.24 -1.95 12.77
C ASN A 198 3.77 -1.68 12.41
N CYS A 199 2.81 -2.32 13.09
CA CYS A 199 1.40 -2.27 12.73
C CYS A 199 0.61 -1.30 13.60
N SER A 200 -0.27 -0.53 12.96
CA SER A 200 -1.32 0.25 13.61
C SER A 200 -2.68 -0.22 13.07
N LEU A 201 -3.57 -0.66 13.95
CA LEU A 201 -4.91 -1.13 13.62
C LEU A 201 -5.95 -0.08 14.00
N LEU A 202 -6.73 0.38 13.02
CA LEU A 202 -7.93 1.16 13.23
C LEU A 202 -9.15 0.26 12.96
N GLN A 203 -10.04 0.16 13.93
CA GLN A 203 -11.34 -0.52 13.81
C GLN A 203 -12.46 0.52 13.86
N ILE A 204 -13.38 0.43 12.94
CA ILE A 204 -14.62 1.21 12.92
C ILE A 204 -15.77 0.24 13.17
N LYS A 205 -16.45 0.38 14.30
CA LYS A 205 -17.63 -0.41 14.64
C LYS A 205 -18.89 0.32 14.19
N ALA A 206 -19.78 -0.39 13.54
CA ALA A 206 -21.10 0.10 13.18
C ALA A 206 -21.96 0.26 14.45
N THR A 207 -22.58 1.43 14.64
CA THR A 207 -23.48 1.69 15.77
C THR A 207 -24.91 1.25 15.53
N GLN A 208 -25.31 1.02 14.25
CA GLN A 208 -26.61 0.51 13.87
C GLN A 208 -26.43 -0.71 12.97
N SER A 209 -27.13 -1.79 13.27
CA SER A 209 -27.31 -2.88 12.31
C SER A 209 -28.28 -2.38 11.24
N HIS A 210 -27.77 -1.92 10.11
CA HIS A 210 -28.60 -1.73 8.93
C HIS A 210 -29.02 -3.13 8.42
N GLU A 211 -30.26 -3.53 8.72
CA GLU A 211 -30.93 -4.71 8.14
C GLU A 211 -31.15 -4.56 6.64
#